data_c5b6b7d8a723ebae4332f57e7cd115e9
#
_entry.id   c5b6b7d8a723ebae4332f57e7cd115e9
#
_cell.length_a   1.000
_cell.length_b   1.000
_cell.length_c   1.000
_cell.angle_alpha   90.00
_cell.angle_beta   90.00
_cell.angle_gamma   90.00
#
_symmetry.space_group_name_H-M   'P 1'
#
loop_
_entity.id
_entity.type
_entity.pdbx_description
1 polymer ?
#
loop_
_entity_poly.entity_id
_entity_poly.type
_entity_poly.pdbx_seq_one_letter_code
_entity_poly.pdbx_strand_id
1 'polypeptide(L)'
;MSPQAFSDSVLNWFKQNGRKNLPWQIKVSPYKVWVSEIMLQQTQVITVIPYFKRFIKRFPDVQTLANSSLDEVLHYWTGLGYYARARNLYKTAKIITKKYQGNFPLSLNEIMSFPGIGRSTAGAILSLSYDKCFPILDGNVKRVLTRYHGIKGWPGKKKIENKLWSLAELYTPRKLTKQYTQAIMDLGATVCTRRKPDCDICPLTLTCFAREMGKQHDFPEKKLKSVIPKRDTVFAIMENNNGEILLEQRPSSGIWGGLWCFPEFLSHLRIEEMIKRKYGFNIKQQKEYKPIKHTFTHFHLTIRPIHIKIRIYKDKDYDTKVLKWIHPKTNPSLGLPAPVLSMLIDLNNTKRAVLNE
;
A
#
# COMPACT_ATOMS: atom_id res chain seq x y z
N MET A 1 -28.82 21.45 -8.13
CA MET A 1 -29.17 20.12 -8.67
C MET A 1 -29.68 19.25 -7.53
N SER A 2 -30.76 18.49 -7.73
CA SER A 2 -31.26 17.54 -6.72
C SER A 2 -30.29 16.36 -6.52
N PRO A 3 -30.35 15.64 -5.39
CA PRO A 3 -29.50 14.46 -5.17
C PRO A 3 -29.67 13.39 -6.27
N GLN A 4 -30.90 13.15 -6.71
CA GLN A 4 -31.18 12.21 -7.77
C GLN A 4 -30.56 12.65 -9.11
N ALA A 5 -30.75 13.91 -9.51
CA ALA A 5 -30.18 14.44 -10.73
C ALA A 5 -28.64 14.41 -10.73
N PHE A 6 -28.00 14.60 -9.56
CA PHE A 6 -26.53 14.44 -9.41
C PHE A 6 -26.11 13.00 -9.72
N SER A 7 -26.74 12.03 -9.06
CA SER A 7 -26.39 10.62 -9.27
C SER A 7 -26.71 10.15 -10.69
N ASP A 8 -27.80 10.60 -11.28
CA ASP A 8 -28.18 10.28 -12.68
C ASP A 8 -27.17 10.85 -13.67
N SER A 9 -26.69 12.09 -13.47
CA SER A 9 -25.65 12.70 -14.31
C SER A 9 -24.36 11.88 -14.27
N VAL A 10 -23.93 11.47 -13.07
CA VAL A 10 -22.72 10.64 -12.89
C VAL A 10 -22.88 9.25 -13.50
N LEU A 11 -24.05 8.61 -13.34
CA LEU A 11 -24.36 7.30 -13.92
C LEU A 11 -24.43 7.35 -15.46
N ASN A 12 -25.04 8.40 -16.05
CA ASN A 12 -25.12 8.55 -17.50
C ASN A 12 -23.72 8.76 -18.11
N TRP A 13 -22.89 9.58 -17.50
CA TRP A 13 -21.49 9.73 -17.88
C TRP A 13 -20.74 8.39 -17.82
N PHE A 14 -20.93 7.62 -16.74
CA PHE A 14 -20.27 6.33 -16.54
C PHE A 14 -20.61 5.29 -17.59
N LYS A 15 -21.84 5.28 -18.10
CA LYS A 15 -22.25 4.36 -19.18
C LYS A 15 -21.33 4.45 -20.40
N GLN A 16 -20.88 5.66 -20.74
CA GLN A 16 -20.05 5.92 -21.91
C GLN A 16 -18.55 5.93 -21.59
N ASN A 17 -18.17 6.53 -20.47
CA ASN A 17 -16.78 6.91 -20.18
C ASN A 17 -16.15 6.11 -19.02
N GLY A 18 -16.93 5.30 -18.28
CA GLY A 18 -16.45 4.57 -17.12
C GLY A 18 -15.52 3.42 -17.46
N ARG A 19 -14.57 3.15 -16.56
CA ARG A 19 -13.67 2.00 -16.68
C ARG A 19 -14.40 0.72 -16.33
N LYS A 20 -14.49 -0.21 -17.27
CA LYS A 20 -15.24 -1.49 -17.13
C LYS A 20 -14.37 -2.72 -17.18
N ASN A 21 -13.08 -2.56 -17.50
CA ASN A 21 -12.14 -3.65 -17.76
C ASN A 21 -11.00 -3.74 -16.75
N LEU A 22 -11.18 -3.20 -15.55
CA LEU A 22 -10.17 -3.35 -14.50
C LEU A 22 -10.18 -4.81 -14.01
N PRO A 23 -9.01 -5.41 -13.69
CA PRO A 23 -8.92 -6.84 -13.37
C PRO A 23 -9.85 -7.30 -12.23
N TRP A 24 -10.12 -6.42 -11.27
CA TRP A 24 -11.03 -6.70 -10.15
C TRP A 24 -12.50 -6.55 -10.48
N GLN A 25 -12.83 -5.99 -11.66
CA GLN A 25 -14.21 -5.90 -12.16
C GLN A 25 -14.61 -7.15 -12.97
N ILE A 26 -13.63 -8.02 -13.31
CA ILE A 26 -13.87 -9.27 -14.05
C ILE A 26 -14.20 -10.38 -13.07
N LYS A 27 -15.38 -11.00 -13.20
CA LYS A 27 -15.89 -12.02 -12.25
C LYS A 27 -15.78 -11.51 -10.81
N VAL A 28 -16.51 -10.41 -10.54
CA VAL A 28 -16.51 -9.69 -9.25
C VAL A 28 -16.82 -10.65 -8.10
N SER A 29 -16.04 -10.56 -7.05
CA SER A 29 -16.30 -11.21 -5.76
C SER A 29 -15.91 -10.29 -4.61
N PRO A 30 -16.46 -10.46 -3.41
CA PRO A 30 -16.10 -9.65 -2.24
C PRO A 30 -14.61 -9.70 -1.93
N TYR A 31 -13.99 -10.87 -2.14
CA TYR A 31 -12.56 -11.07 -1.98
C TYR A 31 -11.74 -10.21 -2.95
N LYS A 32 -12.06 -10.24 -4.26
CA LYS A 32 -11.36 -9.45 -5.27
C LYS A 32 -11.53 -7.95 -5.05
N VAL A 33 -12.75 -7.51 -4.72
CA VAL A 33 -13.02 -6.11 -4.39
C VAL A 33 -12.20 -5.69 -3.18
N TRP A 34 -12.24 -6.47 -2.10
CA TRP A 34 -11.47 -6.16 -0.91
C TRP A 34 -9.96 -6.06 -1.18
N VAL A 35 -9.37 -7.05 -1.85
CA VAL A 35 -7.94 -7.02 -2.20
C VAL A 35 -7.60 -5.79 -3.02
N SER A 36 -8.40 -5.46 -4.04
CA SER A 36 -8.17 -4.27 -4.87
C SER A 36 -8.29 -2.97 -4.09
N GLU A 37 -9.31 -2.84 -3.23
CA GLU A 37 -9.51 -1.65 -2.40
C GLU A 37 -8.33 -1.41 -1.45
N ILE A 38 -7.82 -2.49 -0.82
CA ILE A 38 -6.64 -2.39 0.04
C ILE A 38 -5.37 -2.04 -0.76
N MET A 39 -5.18 -2.60 -1.96
CA MET A 39 -4.03 -2.26 -2.81
C MET A 39 -4.10 -0.82 -3.33
N LEU A 40 -5.29 -0.31 -3.62
CA LEU A 40 -5.53 1.04 -4.13
C LEU A 40 -5.39 2.13 -3.07
N GLN A 41 -5.38 1.79 -1.77
CA GLN A 41 -5.11 2.78 -0.72
C GLN A 41 -3.75 3.47 -0.97
N GLN A 42 -3.78 4.77 -1.32
CA GLN A 42 -2.60 5.61 -1.61
C GLN A 42 -1.70 5.09 -2.76
N THR A 43 -2.22 4.24 -3.64
CA THR A 43 -1.49 3.69 -4.78
C THR A 43 -2.32 3.87 -6.05
N GLN A 44 -1.67 4.25 -7.15
CA GLN A 44 -2.35 4.48 -8.43
C GLN A 44 -2.79 3.17 -9.09
N VAL A 45 -3.90 3.20 -9.83
CA VAL A 45 -4.48 2.05 -10.53
C VAL A 45 -3.47 1.35 -11.44
N ILE A 46 -2.72 2.11 -12.23
CA ILE A 46 -1.71 1.56 -13.16
C ILE A 46 -0.65 0.73 -12.43
N THR A 47 -0.24 1.18 -11.25
CA THR A 47 0.70 0.46 -10.40
C THR A 47 0.07 -0.80 -9.80
N VAL A 48 -1.21 -0.73 -9.40
CA VAL A 48 -1.89 -1.86 -8.73
C VAL A 48 -2.18 -3.01 -9.67
N ILE A 49 -2.50 -2.76 -10.94
CA ILE A 49 -2.90 -3.79 -11.91
C ILE A 49 -1.95 -5.00 -11.95
N PRO A 50 -0.63 -4.87 -12.16
CA PRO A 50 0.28 -6.00 -12.20
C PRO A 50 0.38 -6.73 -10.85
N TYR A 51 0.36 -6.00 -9.73
CA TYR A 51 0.37 -6.59 -8.39
C TYR A 51 -0.89 -7.39 -8.12
N PHE A 52 -2.06 -6.85 -8.43
CA PHE A 52 -3.34 -7.54 -8.27
C PHE A 52 -3.39 -8.85 -9.08
N LYS A 53 -3.01 -8.80 -10.36
CA LYS A 53 -2.98 -10.01 -11.21
C LYS A 53 -2.09 -11.09 -10.62
N ARG A 54 -0.87 -10.73 -10.21
CA ARG A 54 0.09 -11.66 -9.59
C ARG A 54 -0.42 -12.21 -8.26
N PHE A 55 -1.01 -11.34 -7.43
CA PHE A 55 -1.53 -11.70 -6.11
C PHE A 55 -2.73 -12.65 -6.22
N ILE A 56 -3.71 -12.36 -7.06
CA ILE A 56 -4.89 -13.21 -7.26
C ILE A 56 -4.54 -14.55 -7.93
N LYS A 57 -3.52 -14.58 -8.79
CA LYS A 57 -3.02 -15.84 -9.34
C LYS A 57 -2.49 -16.78 -8.25
N ARG A 58 -1.79 -16.22 -7.24
CA ARG A 58 -1.25 -17.02 -6.13
C ARG A 58 -2.26 -17.28 -5.03
N PHE A 59 -3.09 -16.30 -4.72
CA PHE A 59 -4.12 -16.36 -3.69
C PHE A 59 -5.49 -16.11 -4.33
N PRO A 60 -6.10 -17.13 -4.97
CA PRO A 60 -7.36 -16.96 -5.73
C PRO A 60 -8.57 -16.66 -4.84
N ASP A 61 -8.51 -17.02 -3.57
CA ASP A 61 -9.56 -16.90 -2.57
C ASP A 61 -9.00 -16.59 -1.17
N VAL A 62 -9.91 -16.30 -0.23
CA VAL A 62 -9.55 -15.91 1.13
C VAL A 62 -8.96 -17.07 1.95
N GLN A 63 -9.35 -18.31 1.67
CA GLN A 63 -8.85 -19.50 2.35
C GLN A 63 -7.38 -19.74 1.97
N THR A 64 -7.07 -19.69 0.69
CA THR A 64 -5.69 -19.81 0.20
C THR A 64 -4.80 -18.73 0.79
N LEU A 65 -5.30 -17.48 0.86
CA LEU A 65 -4.57 -16.38 1.50
C LEU A 65 -4.37 -16.63 3.01
N ALA A 66 -5.40 -17.08 3.73
CA ALA A 66 -5.33 -17.34 5.16
C ALA A 66 -4.38 -18.49 5.53
N ASN A 67 -4.28 -19.50 4.66
CA ASN A 67 -3.45 -20.70 4.87
C ASN A 67 -1.98 -20.49 4.43
N SER A 68 -1.66 -19.38 3.78
CA SER A 68 -0.28 -19.04 3.42
C SER A 68 0.53 -18.55 4.62
N SER A 69 1.82 -18.32 4.44
CA SER A 69 2.64 -17.62 5.42
C SER A 69 2.58 -16.10 5.24
N LEU A 70 2.82 -15.35 6.32
CA LEU A 70 2.93 -13.89 6.23
C LEU A 70 4.10 -13.48 5.31
N ASP A 71 5.22 -14.20 5.35
CA ASP A 71 6.37 -13.94 4.49
C ASP A 71 6.02 -14.03 3.02
N GLU A 72 5.25 -15.06 2.65
CA GLU A 72 4.78 -15.23 1.28
C GLU A 72 3.84 -14.08 0.85
N VAL A 73 2.90 -13.67 1.70
CA VAL A 73 2.04 -12.52 1.42
C VAL A 73 2.85 -11.24 1.23
N LEU A 74 3.84 -11.00 2.10
CA LEU A 74 4.72 -9.84 2.00
C LEU A 74 5.64 -9.89 0.77
N HIS A 75 6.08 -11.10 0.35
CA HIS A 75 6.81 -11.29 -0.90
C HIS A 75 5.99 -10.84 -2.11
N TYR A 76 4.74 -11.30 -2.24
CA TYR A 76 3.85 -10.88 -3.33
C TYR A 76 3.45 -9.41 -3.27
N TRP A 77 3.63 -8.75 -2.12
CA TRP A 77 3.40 -7.32 -1.90
C TRP A 77 4.64 -6.45 -2.09
N THR A 78 5.82 -7.07 -2.21
CA THR A 78 7.12 -6.36 -2.31
C THR A 78 7.12 -5.35 -3.46
N GLY A 79 7.48 -4.10 -3.14
CA GLY A 79 7.48 -2.98 -4.08
C GLY A 79 6.21 -2.12 -4.09
N LEU A 80 5.07 -2.62 -3.59
CA LEU A 80 3.83 -1.84 -3.54
C LEU A 80 3.80 -0.80 -2.41
N GLY A 81 4.64 -0.99 -1.38
CA GLY A 81 4.72 -0.09 -0.24
C GLY A 81 3.57 -0.22 0.78
N TYR A 82 3.64 0.57 1.87
CA TYR A 82 2.62 0.55 2.93
C TYR A 82 2.28 -0.86 3.43
N TYR A 83 3.29 -1.62 3.79
CA TYR A 83 3.20 -3.06 4.13
C TYR A 83 2.26 -3.40 5.28
N ALA A 84 1.89 -2.41 6.11
CA ALA A 84 0.83 -2.59 7.11
C ALA A 84 -0.49 -3.02 6.48
N ARG A 85 -0.76 -2.62 5.21
CA ARG A 85 -1.94 -3.06 4.46
C ARG A 85 -1.91 -4.57 4.22
N ALA A 86 -0.77 -5.10 3.77
CA ALA A 86 -0.61 -6.54 3.54
C ALA A 86 -0.73 -7.35 4.83
N ARG A 87 -0.13 -6.86 5.94
CA ARG A 87 -0.27 -7.52 7.25
C ARG A 87 -1.72 -7.53 7.75
N ASN A 88 -2.43 -6.42 7.59
CA ASN A 88 -3.84 -6.33 7.96
C ASN A 88 -4.71 -7.21 7.06
N LEU A 89 -4.45 -7.22 5.75
CA LEU A 89 -5.11 -8.10 4.79
C LEU A 89 -4.94 -9.57 5.19
N TYR A 90 -3.74 -10.01 5.54
CA TYR A 90 -3.47 -11.36 6.01
C TYR A 90 -4.20 -11.69 7.33
N LYS A 91 -4.17 -10.77 8.32
CA LYS A 91 -4.90 -10.94 9.58
C LYS A 91 -6.41 -11.06 9.35
N THR A 92 -6.95 -10.21 8.49
CA THR A 92 -8.38 -10.21 8.13
C THR A 92 -8.77 -11.49 7.39
N ALA A 93 -7.93 -12.00 6.47
CA ALA A 93 -8.17 -13.27 5.82
C ALA A 93 -8.33 -14.41 6.83
N LYS A 94 -7.47 -14.47 7.85
CA LYS A 94 -7.58 -15.46 8.94
C LYS A 94 -8.88 -15.32 9.74
N ILE A 95 -9.31 -14.09 10.02
CA ILE A 95 -10.57 -13.84 10.74
C ILE A 95 -11.76 -14.31 9.89
N ILE A 96 -11.80 -13.95 8.60
CA ILE A 96 -12.89 -14.32 7.69
C ILE A 96 -12.96 -15.85 7.54
N THR A 97 -11.82 -16.51 7.36
CA THR A 97 -11.79 -17.98 7.24
C THR A 97 -12.24 -18.65 8.53
N LYS A 98 -11.72 -18.22 9.70
CA LYS A 98 -12.00 -18.87 10.97
C LYS A 98 -13.42 -18.61 11.48
N LYS A 99 -13.87 -17.33 11.41
CA LYS A 99 -15.15 -16.92 12.03
C LYS A 99 -16.33 -16.99 11.07
N TYR A 100 -16.08 -16.79 9.76
CA TYR A 100 -17.14 -16.67 8.75
C TYR A 100 -17.02 -17.73 7.65
N GLN A 101 -16.21 -18.78 7.85
CA GLN A 101 -16.05 -19.91 6.92
C GLN A 101 -15.68 -19.47 5.50
N GLY A 102 -14.92 -18.37 5.38
CA GLY A 102 -14.51 -17.78 4.11
C GLY A 102 -15.53 -16.83 3.46
N ASN A 103 -16.69 -16.62 4.06
CA ASN A 103 -17.71 -15.70 3.55
C ASN A 103 -17.56 -14.31 4.17
N PHE A 104 -17.73 -13.27 3.37
CA PHE A 104 -17.76 -11.91 3.91
C PHE A 104 -19.12 -11.63 4.58
N PRO A 105 -19.14 -11.07 5.82
CA PRO A 105 -20.39 -10.67 6.44
C PRO A 105 -21.06 -9.55 5.62
N LEU A 106 -22.38 -9.43 5.76
CA LEU A 106 -23.18 -8.42 5.05
C LEU A 106 -23.47 -7.18 5.89
N SER A 107 -22.94 -7.13 7.11
CA SER A 107 -23.05 -6.01 8.03
C SER A 107 -21.87 -5.06 7.86
N LEU A 108 -22.15 -3.76 7.67
CA LEU A 108 -21.15 -2.72 7.59
C LEU A 108 -20.24 -2.69 8.83
N ASN A 109 -20.86 -2.79 10.02
CA ASN A 109 -20.14 -2.74 11.30
C ASN A 109 -19.20 -3.94 11.48
N GLU A 110 -19.64 -5.14 11.08
CA GLU A 110 -18.78 -6.33 11.13
C GLU A 110 -17.57 -6.19 10.20
N ILE A 111 -17.78 -5.75 8.95
CA ILE A 111 -16.68 -5.54 8.01
C ILE A 111 -15.73 -4.45 8.51
N MET A 112 -16.26 -3.37 9.10
CA MET A 112 -15.44 -2.29 9.68
C MET A 112 -14.62 -2.73 10.89
N SER A 113 -15.00 -3.81 11.58
CA SER A 113 -14.23 -4.36 12.70
C SER A 113 -12.95 -5.07 12.27
N PHE A 114 -12.80 -5.37 10.98
CA PHE A 114 -11.62 -6.07 10.47
C PHE A 114 -10.39 -5.14 10.36
N PRO A 115 -9.19 -5.66 10.70
CA PRO A 115 -7.97 -4.89 10.59
C PRO A 115 -7.77 -4.25 9.20
N GLY A 116 -7.57 -2.93 9.17
CA GLY A 116 -7.27 -2.18 7.94
C GLY A 116 -8.48 -1.85 7.07
N ILE A 117 -9.70 -2.15 7.51
CA ILE A 117 -10.95 -1.81 6.80
C ILE A 117 -11.66 -0.65 7.50
N GLY A 118 -11.66 0.50 6.85
CA GLY A 118 -12.43 1.66 7.29
C GLY A 118 -13.82 1.71 6.61
N ARG A 119 -14.66 2.68 7.02
CA ARG A 119 -16.03 2.86 6.53
C ARG A 119 -16.12 2.89 5.00
N SER A 120 -15.22 3.61 4.32
CA SER A 120 -15.23 3.70 2.86
C SER A 120 -14.92 2.36 2.18
N THR A 121 -13.91 1.63 2.67
CA THR A 121 -13.56 0.30 2.14
C THR A 121 -14.68 -0.71 2.40
N ALA A 122 -15.29 -0.69 3.58
CA ALA A 122 -16.44 -1.54 3.89
C ALA A 122 -17.65 -1.23 2.99
N GLY A 123 -17.94 0.05 2.78
CA GLY A 123 -18.97 0.50 1.84
C GLY A 123 -18.70 0.02 0.41
N ALA A 124 -17.45 0.13 -0.07
CA ALA A 124 -17.04 -0.34 -1.40
C ALA A 124 -17.24 -1.86 -1.54
N ILE A 125 -16.83 -2.65 -0.54
CA ILE A 125 -17.02 -4.12 -0.57
C ILE A 125 -18.51 -4.44 -0.69
N LEU A 126 -19.37 -3.82 0.12
CA LEU A 126 -20.80 -4.10 0.15
C LEU A 126 -21.52 -3.61 -1.12
N SER A 127 -21.19 -2.45 -1.61
CA SER A 127 -21.84 -1.91 -2.81
C SER A 127 -21.35 -2.56 -4.10
N LEU A 128 -20.04 -2.73 -4.30
CA LEU A 128 -19.49 -3.31 -5.53
C LEU A 128 -19.74 -4.81 -5.67
N SER A 129 -19.81 -5.54 -4.54
CA SER A 129 -20.00 -7.00 -4.57
C SER A 129 -21.43 -7.45 -4.44
N TYR A 130 -22.25 -6.73 -3.65
CA TYR A 130 -23.60 -7.15 -3.29
C TYR A 130 -24.69 -6.14 -3.68
N ASP A 131 -24.33 -5.05 -4.38
CA ASP A 131 -25.21 -3.94 -4.76
C ASP A 131 -25.99 -3.32 -3.59
N LYS A 132 -25.42 -3.39 -2.38
CA LYS A 132 -26.04 -2.79 -1.19
C LYS A 132 -25.79 -1.28 -1.16
N CYS A 133 -26.82 -0.51 -0.76
CA CYS A 133 -26.75 0.93 -0.70
C CYS A 133 -25.88 1.42 0.48
N PHE A 134 -24.56 1.42 0.27
CA PHE A 134 -23.60 2.00 1.20
C PHE A 134 -22.74 3.05 0.48
N PRO A 135 -22.62 4.26 1.06
CA PRO A 135 -21.78 5.31 0.51
C PRO A 135 -20.30 5.01 0.71
N ILE A 136 -19.49 5.58 -0.17
CA ILE A 136 -18.03 5.61 -0.04
C ILE A 136 -17.53 7.04 0.04
N LEU A 137 -16.35 7.21 0.66
CA LEU A 137 -15.71 8.52 0.77
C LEU A 137 -14.19 8.36 0.70
N ASP A 138 -13.69 7.91 -0.46
CA ASP A 138 -12.26 7.83 -0.75
C ASP A 138 -11.67 9.21 -1.13
N GLY A 139 -10.39 9.27 -1.45
CA GLY A 139 -9.74 10.51 -1.86
C GLY A 139 -10.31 11.13 -3.14
N ASN A 140 -10.86 10.32 -4.05
CA ASN A 140 -11.49 10.78 -5.29
C ASN A 140 -12.86 11.40 -4.99
N VAL A 141 -13.69 10.70 -4.25
CA VAL A 141 -15.03 11.18 -3.84
C VAL A 141 -14.91 12.44 -2.98
N LYS A 142 -13.98 12.47 -1.99
CA LYS A 142 -13.70 13.68 -1.20
C LYS A 142 -13.41 14.88 -2.10
N ARG A 143 -12.60 14.70 -3.13
CA ARG A 143 -12.24 15.78 -4.07
C ARG A 143 -13.43 16.24 -4.91
N VAL A 144 -14.21 15.31 -5.48
CA VAL A 144 -15.40 15.64 -6.27
C VAL A 144 -16.38 16.42 -5.41
N LEU A 145 -16.79 15.90 -4.25
CA LEU A 145 -17.76 16.55 -3.38
C LEU A 145 -17.27 17.89 -2.83
N THR A 146 -15.97 17.99 -2.49
CA THR A 146 -15.39 19.25 -2.00
C THR A 146 -15.43 20.33 -3.06
N ARG A 147 -15.10 20.02 -4.32
CA ARG A 147 -15.17 20.96 -5.45
C ARG A 147 -16.60 21.31 -5.81
N TYR A 148 -17.46 20.31 -5.89
CA TYR A 148 -18.84 20.49 -6.26
C TYR A 148 -19.57 21.45 -5.32
N HIS A 149 -19.34 21.33 -4.03
CA HIS A 149 -19.99 22.16 -2.99
C HIS A 149 -19.14 23.33 -2.48
N GLY A 150 -17.93 23.55 -2.96
CA GLY A 150 -17.04 24.60 -2.46
C GLY A 150 -16.70 24.45 -0.97
N ILE A 151 -16.51 23.23 -0.48
CA ILE A 151 -16.29 22.98 0.96
C ILE A 151 -14.90 23.44 1.37
N LYS A 152 -14.83 24.48 2.19
CA LYS A 152 -13.59 25.00 2.76
C LYS A 152 -13.08 24.10 3.88
N GLY A 153 -11.77 24.07 4.05
CA GLY A 153 -11.08 23.29 5.08
C GLY A 153 -10.51 21.97 4.56
N TRP A 154 -9.52 21.47 5.29
CA TRP A 154 -8.88 20.20 4.94
C TRP A 154 -9.83 19.01 5.19
N PRO A 155 -10.08 18.12 4.21
CA PRO A 155 -11.02 16.98 4.32
C PRO A 155 -10.67 15.95 5.41
N GLY A 156 -9.47 16.01 5.98
CA GLY A 156 -9.09 15.16 7.11
C GLY A 156 -9.45 15.71 8.48
N LYS A 157 -9.98 16.95 8.58
CA LYS A 157 -10.57 17.47 9.83
C LYS A 157 -11.93 16.81 10.06
N LYS A 158 -12.17 16.27 11.26
CA LYS A 158 -13.38 15.49 11.59
C LYS A 158 -14.70 16.20 11.21
N LYS A 159 -14.81 17.51 11.48
CA LYS A 159 -15.97 18.32 11.11
C LYS A 159 -16.22 18.32 9.59
N ILE A 160 -15.15 18.47 8.80
CA ILE A 160 -15.23 18.50 7.33
C ILE A 160 -15.52 17.09 6.79
N GLU A 161 -14.85 16.09 7.34
CA GLU A 161 -15.08 14.68 6.96
C GLU A 161 -16.52 14.25 7.24
N ASN A 162 -17.10 14.61 8.39
CA ASN A 162 -18.50 14.31 8.69
C ASN A 162 -19.45 14.97 7.68
N LYS A 163 -19.21 16.25 7.32
CA LYS A 163 -19.99 16.93 6.28
C LYS A 163 -19.91 16.22 4.94
N LEU A 164 -18.72 15.76 4.56
CA LEU A 164 -18.53 15.01 3.32
C LEU A 164 -19.21 13.64 3.36
N TRP A 165 -19.25 12.96 4.51
CA TRP A 165 -20.00 11.73 4.67
C TRP A 165 -21.50 11.94 4.49
N SER A 166 -22.08 12.99 5.10
CA SER A 166 -23.50 13.32 4.92
C SER A 166 -23.84 13.56 3.44
N LEU A 167 -22.95 14.22 2.69
CA LEU A 167 -23.11 14.42 1.25
C LEU A 167 -22.94 13.10 0.48
N ALA A 168 -21.99 12.27 0.83
CA ALA A 168 -21.84 10.97 0.19
C ALA A 168 -23.07 10.09 0.40
N GLU A 169 -23.66 10.10 1.60
CA GLU A 169 -24.95 9.43 1.90
C GLU A 169 -26.09 9.99 1.04
N LEU A 170 -26.21 11.31 0.95
CA LEU A 170 -27.26 12.01 0.23
C LEU A 170 -27.25 11.68 -1.28
N TYR A 171 -26.05 11.59 -1.87
CA TYR A 171 -25.88 11.35 -3.29
C TYR A 171 -25.76 9.87 -3.69
N THR A 172 -25.67 8.95 -2.74
CA THR A 172 -25.62 7.51 -3.04
C THR A 172 -27.05 6.99 -3.34
N PRO A 173 -27.37 6.62 -4.60
CA PRO A 173 -28.71 6.20 -4.94
C PRO A 173 -28.99 4.79 -4.40
N ARG A 174 -30.27 4.51 -4.09
CA ARG A 174 -30.72 3.18 -3.63
C ARG A 174 -30.74 2.12 -4.72
N LYS A 175 -30.84 2.55 -5.98
CA LYS A 175 -30.80 1.69 -7.18
C LYS A 175 -29.51 1.98 -7.95
N LEU A 176 -28.93 0.97 -8.57
CA LEU A 176 -27.67 1.09 -9.31
C LEU A 176 -26.49 1.56 -8.43
N THR A 177 -26.52 1.22 -7.13
CA THR A 177 -25.49 1.64 -6.18
C THR A 177 -24.10 1.16 -6.60
N LYS A 178 -23.98 -0.09 -7.06
CA LYS A 178 -22.73 -0.65 -7.59
C LYS A 178 -22.15 0.19 -8.72
N GLN A 179 -22.99 0.55 -9.71
CA GLN A 179 -22.56 1.36 -10.85
C GLN A 179 -22.19 2.77 -10.41
N TYR A 180 -22.97 3.38 -9.52
CA TYR A 180 -22.68 4.70 -8.98
C TYR A 180 -21.41 4.75 -8.18
N THR A 181 -21.15 3.75 -7.32
CA THR A 181 -19.93 3.64 -6.54
C THR A 181 -18.68 3.62 -7.43
N GLN A 182 -18.73 2.82 -8.50
CA GLN A 182 -17.64 2.82 -9.48
C GLN A 182 -17.56 4.15 -10.24
N ALA A 183 -18.71 4.69 -10.66
CA ALA A 183 -18.80 5.91 -11.45
C ALA A 183 -18.20 7.13 -10.72
N ILE A 184 -18.53 7.33 -9.46
CA ILE A 184 -18.03 8.49 -8.68
C ILE A 184 -16.52 8.38 -8.39
N MET A 185 -15.99 7.16 -8.20
CA MET A 185 -14.55 6.93 -8.11
C MET A 185 -13.86 7.23 -9.43
N ASP A 186 -14.43 6.76 -10.55
CA ASP A 186 -13.88 6.97 -11.88
C ASP A 186 -13.90 8.45 -12.27
N LEU A 187 -15.01 9.16 -12.01
CA LEU A 187 -15.10 10.59 -12.24
C LEU A 187 -13.98 11.35 -11.52
N GLY A 188 -13.73 11.00 -10.25
CA GLY A 188 -12.63 11.59 -9.51
C GLY A 188 -11.26 11.20 -10.06
N ALA A 189 -11.08 9.96 -10.50
CA ALA A 189 -9.78 9.47 -10.96
C ALA A 189 -9.39 9.93 -12.38
N THR A 190 -10.37 10.13 -13.28
CA THR A 190 -10.12 10.37 -14.72
C THR A 190 -10.48 11.79 -15.18
N VAL A 191 -11.52 12.40 -14.64
CA VAL A 191 -12.02 13.73 -15.03
C VAL A 191 -11.70 14.77 -13.97
N CYS A 192 -12.25 14.63 -12.76
CA CYS A 192 -12.03 15.59 -11.67
C CYS A 192 -10.67 15.31 -10.99
N THR A 193 -9.58 15.28 -11.78
CA THR A 193 -8.23 14.95 -11.30
C THR A 193 -7.67 16.03 -10.38
N ARG A 194 -6.60 15.68 -9.64
CA ARG A 194 -6.01 16.59 -8.64
C ARG A 194 -5.36 17.82 -9.27
N ARG A 195 -4.61 17.63 -10.38
CA ARG A 195 -3.76 18.69 -10.97
C ARG A 195 -4.40 19.34 -12.19
N LYS A 196 -5.02 18.54 -13.05
CA LYS A 196 -5.61 19.00 -14.31
C LYS A 196 -7.04 18.41 -14.44
N PRO A 197 -8.03 18.98 -13.73
CA PRO A 197 -9.41 18.55 -13.90
C PRO A 197 -9.90 18.95 -15.29
N ASP A 198 -10.51 18.01 -15.99
CA ASP A 198 -11.16 18.25 -17.27
C ASP A 198 -12.63 18.58 -17.04
N CYS A 199 -12.91 19.87 -16.81
CA CYS A 199 -14.26 20.33 -16.45
C CYS A 199 -15.21 20.37 -17.63
N ASP A 200 -14.71 20.39 -18.86
CA ASP A 200 -15.54 20.54 -20.05
C ASP A 200 -16.29 19.23 -20.39
N ILE A 201 -15.70 18.08 -20.04
CA ILE A 201 -16.36 16.77 -20.15
C ILE A 201 -17.00 16.28 -18.84
N CYS A 202 -16.98 17.10 -17.79
CA CYS A 202 -17.50 16.70 -16.47
C CYS A 202 -19.04 16.75 -16.45
N PRO A 203 -19.74 15.68 -16.06
CA PRO A 203 -21.21 15.65 -16.02
C PRO A 203 -21.81 16.60 -14.96
N LEU A 204 -20.97 17.14 -14.07
CA LEU A 204 -21.38 18.03 -12.98
C LEU A 204 -21.00 19.50 -13.25
N THR A 205 -20.47 19.83 -14.43
CA THR A 205 -19.84 21.11 -14.72
C THR A 205 -20.78 22.30 -14.51
N LEU A 206 -22.05 22.18 -14.94
CA LEU A 206 -23.05 23.29 -14.93
C LEU A 206 -23.42 23.75 -13.51
N THR A 207 -23.24 22.93 -12.50
CA THR A 207 -23.64 23.21 -11.12
C THR A 207 -22.48 23.08 -10.12
N CYS A 208 -21.25 22.96 -10.63
CA CYS A 208 -20.07 22.78 -9.80
C CYS A 208 -19.54 24.14 -9.32
N PHE A 209 -19.61 24.39 -8.01
CA PHE A 209 -19.12 25.64 -7.38
C PHE A 209 -17.67 25.97 -7.76
N ALA A 210 -16.76 24.99 -7.67
CA ALA A 210 -15.34 25.25 -7.98
C ALA A 210 -15.12 25.61 -9.46
N ARG A 211 -15.95 25.07 -10.39
CA ARG A 211 -15.89 25.39 -11.82
C ARG A 211 -16.41 26.81 -12.08
N GLU A 212 -17.57 27.14 -11.52
CA GLU A 212 -18.19 28.46 -11.63
C GLU A 212 -17.25 29.56 -11.13
N MET A 213 -16.59 29.33 -10.01
CA MET A 213 -15.65 30.29 -9.40
C MET A 213 -14.23 30.26 -9.97
N GLY A 214 -13.90 29.38 -10.90
CA GLY A 214 -12.53 29.20 -11.41
C GLY A 214 -11.54 28.68 -10.37
N LYS A 215 -12.01 28.04 -9.26
CA LYS A 215 -11.21 27.69 -8.07
C LYS A 215 -11.01 26.18 -7.89
N GLN A 216 -10.90 25.41 -8.97
CA GLN A 216 -10.73 23.97 -8.90
C GLN A 216 -9.43 23.55 -8.15
N HIS A 217 -8.41 24.38 -8.19
CA HIS A 217 -7.12 24.12 -7.55
C HIS A 217 -7.11 24.43 -6.04
N ASP A 218 -8.04 25.25 -5.56
CA ASP A 218 -8.18 25.59 -4.14
C ASP A 218 -8.87 24.48 -3.35
N PHE A 219 -9.64 23.62 -4.05
CA PHE A 219 -10.39 22.52 -3.44
C PHE A 219 -9.86 21.14 -3.86
N PRO A 220 -9.74 20.21 -2.91
CA PRO A 220 -9.82 20.40 -1.45
C PRO A 220 -8.61 21.15 -0.90
N GLU A 221 -8.80 21.90 0.18
CA GLU A 221 -7.71 22.53 0.90
C GLU A 221 -6.71 21.47 1.42
N LYS A 222 -5.45 21.85 1.46
CA LYS A 222 -4.36 20.96 1.87
C LYS A 222 -4.16 21.02 3.38
N LYS A 223 -3.70 19.91 3.95
CA LYS A 223 -3.13 19.95 5.30
C LYS A 223 -1.90 20.86 5.30
N LEU A 224 -1.78 21.73 6.30
CA LEU A 224 -0.55 22.51 6.53
C LEU A 224 0.63 21.54 6.60
N LYS A 225 1.67 21.83 5.82
CA LYS A 225 2.88 21.01 5.81
C LYS A 225 3.61 21.16 7.14
N SER A 226 3.83 20.05 7.82
CA SER A 226 4.82 19.98 8.90
C SER A 226 6.20 19.70 8.32
N VAL A 227 7.25 20.15 9.01
CA VAL A 227 8.63 19.78 8.68
C VAL A 227 8.76 18.25 8.80
N ILE A 228 9.25 17.63 7.73
CA ILE A 228 9.45 16.18 7.70
C ILE A 228 10.80 15.86 8.38
N PRO A 229 10.81 15.12 9.51
CA PRO A 229 12.05 14.77 10.21
C PRO A 229 13.01 13.96 9.32
N LYS A 230 14.31 14.06 9.58
CA LYS A 230 15.35 13.24 8.97
C LYS A 230 15.83 12.21 9.99
N ARG A 231 16.15 11.01 9.51
CA ARG A 231 16.73 9.91 10.30
C ARG A 231 17.85 9.29 9.51
N ASP A 232 18.87 8.83 10.21
CA ASP A 232 20.01 8.10 9.66
C ASP A 232 20.02 6.68 10.22
N THR A 233 20.48 5.72 9.42
CA THR A 233 20.70 4.35 9.85
C THR A 233 21.83 3.71 9.06
N VAL A 234 22.49 2.70 9.66
CA VAL A 234 23.50 1.88 9.00
C VAL A 234 22.91 0.51 8.70
N PHE A 235 23.01 0.07 7.45
CA PHE A 235 22.73 -1.31 7.05
C PHE A 235 24.04 -2.11 6.96
N ALA A 236 24.19 -3.10 7.82
CA ALA A 236 25.31 -4.02 7.78
C ALA A 236 25.02 -5.18 6.81
N ILE A 237 25.61 -5.14 5.63
CA ILE A 237 25.50 -6.20 4.62
C ILE A 237 26.57 -7.24 4.96
N MET A 238 26.23 -8.17 5.85
CA MET A 238 27.18 -9.18 6.33
C MET A 238 27.20 -10.37 5.38
N GLU A 239 28.40 -10.65 4.82
CA GLU A 239 28.65 -11.75 3.90
C GLU A 239 29.51 -12.83 4.59
N ASN A 240 29.04 -14.07 4.55
CA ASN A 240 29.77 -15.22 5.08
C ASN A 240 30.78 -15.79 4.06
N ASN A 241 31.49 -16.86 4.44
CA ASN A 241 32.50 -17.50 3.60
C ASN A 241 31.91 -18.11 2.30
N ASN A 242 30.62 -18.46 2.29
CA ASN A 242 29.90 -19.02 1.14
C ASN A 242 29.34 -17.96 0.20
N GLY A 243 29.55 -16.66 0.51
CA GLY A 243 29.01 -15.55 -0.25
C GLY A 243 27.53 -15.29 0.01
N GLU A 244 26.97 -15.85 1.08
CA GLU A 244 25.59 -15.60 1.49
C GLU A 244 25.52 -14.34 2.37
N ILE A 245 24.39 -13.65 2.30
CA ILE A 245 24.12 -12.40 3.00
C ILE A 245 23.12 -12.65 4.14
N LEU A 246 23.43 -12.16 5.33
CA LEU A 246 22.54 -12.24 6.48
C LEU A 246 21.41 -11.24 6.36
N LEU A 247 20.19 -11.73 6.50
CA LEU A 247 18.98 -10.92 6.71
C LEU A 247 18.41 -11.17 8.11
N GLU A 248 17.88 -10.11 8.70
CA GLU A 248 17.18 -10.12 9.98
C GLU A 248 15.73 -9.68 9.78
N GLN A 249 14.77 -10.46 10.33
CA GLN A 249 13.36 -10.10 10.26
C GLN A 249 13.06 -8.97 11.25
N ARG A 250 12.48 -7.91 10.76
CA ARG A 250 12.09 -6.76 11.59
C ARG A 250 10.90 -7.14 12.49
N PRO A 251 10.80 -6.53 13.68
CA PRO A 251 9.61 -6.65 14.51
C PRO A 251 8.33 -6.36 13.72
N SER A 252 7.21 -6.95 14.11
CA SER A 252 5.93 -6.81 13.41
C SER A 252 5.38 -5.37 13.40
N SER A 253 5.88 -4.50 14.27
CA SER A 253 5.55 -3.07 14.35
C SER A 253 6.69 -2.19 13.84
N GLY A 254 6.40 -0.90 13.59
CA GLY A 254 7.40 0.06 13.14
C GLY A 254 7.66 0.04 11.63
N ILE A 255 8.80 0.64 11.23
CA ILE A 255 9.20 0.76 9.83
C ILE A 255 9.49 -0.61 9.26
N TRP A 256 8.89 -0.92 8.09
CA TRP A 256 9.07 -2.20 7.41
C TRP A 256 8.79 -3.42 8.30
N GLY A 257 7.89 -3.27 9.27
CA GLY A 257 7.58 -4.33 10.22
C GLY A 257 7.25 -5.66 9.54
N GLY A 258 7.87 -6.74 10.05
CA GLY A 258 7.75 -8.09 9.52
C GLY A 258 8.52 -8.37 8.23
N LEU A 259 9.17 -7.36 7.61
CA LEU A 259 10.01 -7.56 6.44
C LEU A 259 11.43 -8.00 6.85
N TRP A 260 12.10 -8.65 5.92
CA TRP A 260 13.50 -9.05 6.05
C TRP A 260 14.40 -7.92 5.55
N CYS A 261 15.31 -7.48 6.40
CA CYS A 261 16.24 -6.40 6.14
C CYS A 261 17.67 -6.81 6.44
N PHE A 262 18.64 -6.06 5.95
CA PHE A 262 19.99 -6.14 6.51
C PHE A 262 19.93 -5.75 7.99
N PRO A 263 20.77 -6.35 8.84
CA PRO A 263 20.94 -5.91 10.23
C PRO A 263 21.17 -4.41 10.30
N GLU A 264 20.42 -3.74 11.20
CA GLU A 264 20.39 -2.29 11.32
C GLU A 264 21.11 -1.85 12.60
N PHE A 265 21.91 -0.77 12.45
CA PHE A 265 22.62 -0.12 13.53
C PHE A 265 22.41 1.39 13.49
N LEU A 266 22.39 2.04 14.65
CA LEU A 266 22.20 3.49 14.74
C LEU A 266 23.43 4.30 14.32
N SER A 267 24.62 3.70 14.40
CA SER A 267 25.88 4.34 14.06
C SER A 267 26.85 3.34 13.45
N HIS A 268 27.77 3.82 12.61
CA HIS A 268 28.90 3.03 12.12
C HIS A 268 30.06 3.01 13.11
N LEU A 269 30.07 3.92 14.09
CA LEU A 269 31.06 3.94 15.14
C LEU A 269 30.94 2.67 15.97
N ARG A 270 32.06 1.95 16.17
CA ARG A 270 32.13 0.67 16.89
C ARG A 270 31.26 -0.44 16.30
N ILE A 271 31.01 -0.42 14.98
CA ILE A 271 30.17 -1.44 14.33
C ILE A 271 30.72 -2.85 14.56
N GLU A 272 32.03 -3.02 14.62
CA GLU A 272 32.70 -4.30 14.89
C GLU A 272 32.32 -4.84 16.27
N GLU A 273 32.41 -4.02 17.32
CA GLU A 273 32.02 -4.40 18.66
C GLU A 273 30.55 -4.78 18.76
N MET A 274 29.68 -4.01 18.07
CA MET A 274 28.22 -4.26 18.03
C MET A 274 27.90 -5.58 17.32
N ILE A 275 28.56 -5.88 16.19
CA ILE A 275 28.38 -7.13 15.45
C ILE A 275 28.88 -8.30 16.28
N LYS A 276 30.06 -8.19 16.89
CA LYS A 276 30.62 -9.22 17.75
C LYS A 276 29.69 -9.53 18.94
N ARG A 277 29.17 -8.47 19.59
CA ARG A 277 28.25 -8.63 20.73
C ARG A 277 26.95 -9.26 20.35
N LYS A 278 26.34 -8.82 19.21
CA LYS A 278 24.98 -9.25 18.80
C LYS A 278 24.98 -10.62 18.12
N TYR A 279 25.98 -10.90 17.28
CA TYR A 279 26.03 -12.11 16.44
C TYR A 279 27.20 -13.03 16.71
N GLY A 280 28.22 -12.58 17.43
CA GLY A 280 29.44 -13.36 17.68
C GLY A 280 30.41 -13.42 16.48
N PHE A 281 30.23 -12.57 15.48
CA PHE A 281 31.05 -12.57 14.27
C PHE A 281 32.27 -11.67 14.41
N ASN A 282 33.40 -12.10 13.78
CA ASN A 282 34.57 -11.26 13.60
C ASN A 282 34.62 -10.73 12.17
N ILE A 283 34.97 -9.45 12.01
CA ILE A 283 35.09 -8.78 10.71
C ILE A 283 36.46 -9.13 10.10
N LYS A 284 36.45 -9.52 8.82
CA LYS A 284 37.64 -9.66 7.96
C LYS A 284 37.92 -8.41 7.14
N GLN A 285 36.89 -7.84 6.56
CA GLN A 285 36.97 -6.73 5.64
C GLN A 285 35.67 -5.96 5.68
N GLN A 286 35.74 -4.64 5.54
CA GLN A 286 34.55 -3.81 5.38
C GLN A 286 34.74 -2.81 4.24
N LYS A 287 33.64 -2.46 3.57
CA LYS A 287 33.57 -1.47 2.49
C LYS A 287 32.29 -0.66 2.62
N GLU A 288 32.42 0.65 2.69
CA GLU A 288 31.26 1.53 2.68
C GLU A 288 30.76 1.78 1.26
N TYR A 289 29.43 1.85 1.10
CA TYR A 289 28.78 2.25 -0.13
C TYR A 289 28.20 3.66 -0.01
N LYS A 290 27.85 4.26 -1.14
CA LYS A 290 27.19 5.57 -1.17
C LYS A 290 25.87 5.53 -0.40
N PRO A 291 25.58 6.55 0.44
CA PRO A 291 24.32 6.63 1.17
C PRO A 291 23.10 6.65 0.24
N ILE A 292 22.07 5.93 0.63
CA ILE A 292 20.80 5.84 -0.10
C ILE A 292 19.72 6.62 0.67
N LYS A 293 19.01 7.50 -0.03
CA LYS A 293 17.88 8.24 0.55
C LYS A 293 16.58 7.52 0.26
N HIS A 294 15.82 7.23 1.30
CA HIS A 294 14.47 6.67 1.20
C HIS A 294 13.47 7.59 1.90
N THR A 295 12.35 7.90 1.24
CA THR A 295 11.36 8.85 1.77
C THR A 295 10.10 8.11 2.18
N PHE A 296 9.74 8.25 3.46
CA PHE A 296 8.44 7.89 3.99
C PHE A 296 7.52 9.11 4.03
N THR A 297 6.24 8.90 4.25
CA THR A 297 5.26 10.01 4.34
C THR A 297 5.49 10.93 5.54
N HIS A 298 6.22 10.47 6.58
CA HIS A 298 6.39 11.15 7.86
C HIS A 298 7.86 11.36 8.26
N PHE A 299 8.85 10.87 7.50
CA PHE A 299 10.29 11.18 7.67
C PHE A 299 11.09 10.81 6.43
N HIS A 300 12.30 11.37 6.31
CA HIS A 300 13.31 10.98 5.34
C HIS A 300 14.33 10.09 6.04
N LEU A 301 14.65 8.95 5.44
CA LEU A 301 15.67 8.01 5.94
C LEU A 301 16.90 8.07 5.03
N THR A 302 18.07 8.34 5.63
CA THR A 302 19.36 8.13 4.98
C THR A 302 19.92 6.79 5.46
N ILE A 303 20.10 5.86 4.55
CA ILE A 303 20.68 4.54 4.81
C ILE A 303 22.14 4.61 4.41
N ARG A 304 23.06 4.23 5.31
CA ARG A 304 24.49 4.08 5.06
C ARG A 304 24.82 2.60 4.97
N PRO A 305 24.97 2.02 3.77
CA PRO A 305 25.26 0.60 3.64
C PRO A 305 26.76 0.36 3.88
N ILE A 306 27.08 -0.65 4.68
CA ILE A 306 28.44 -1.14 4.88
C ILE A 306 28.45 -2.63 4.56
N HIS A 307 29.21 -3.01 3.56
CA HIS A 307 29.45 -4.41 3.21
C HIS A 307 30.57 -4.95 4.09
N ILE A 308 30.30 -6.04 4.76
CA ILE A 308 31.17 -6.61 5.81
C ILE A 308 31.36 -8.09 5.53
N LYS A 309 32.59 -8.48 5.20
CA LYS A 309 32.97 -9.90 5.14
C LYS A 309 33.29 -10.39 6.55
N ILE A 310 32.60 -11.42 6.99
CA ILE A 310 32.77 -11.99 8.31
C ILE A 310 33.45 -13.36 8.25
N ARG A 311 34.06 -13.77 9.39
CA ARG A 311 34.52 -15.14 9.61
C ARG A 311 33.59 -15.82 10.61
N ILE A 312 33.03 -16.94 10.22
CA ILE A 312 32.23 -17.82 11.08
C ILE A 312 33.18 -18.97 11.50
N TYR A 313 33.39 -19.13 12.79
CA TYR A 313 34.36 -20.10 13.34
C TYR A 313 33.74 -21.46 13.72
N LYS A 314 32.41 -21.56 13.75
CA LYS A 314 31.70 -22.82 14.08
C LYS A 314 30.45 -22.92 13.18
N ASP A 315 30.09 -24.14 12.82
CA ASP A 315 28.83 -24.52 12.21
C ASP A 315 27.67 -24.31 13.21
N LYS A 316 27.44 -23.07 13.63
CA LYS A 316 26.21 -22.69 14.28
C LYS A 316 25.19 -22.49 13.19
N ASP A 317 24.10 -23.22 13.28
CA ASP A 317 22.91 -22.93 12.49
C ASP A 317 22.38 -21.55 12.92
N TYR A 318 22.69 -20.53 12.11
CA TYR A 318 22.23 -19.17 12.32
C TYR A 318 20.88 -18.92 11.66
N ASP A 319 20.34 -19.91 10.90
CA ASP A 319 19.00 -19.85 10.39
C ASP A 319 18.01 -20.06 11.54
N THR A 320 17.43 -18.97 11.98
CA THR A 320 16.42 -18.92 13.03
C THR A 320 15.11 -18.37 12.49
N LYS A 321 14.10 -18.29 13.34
CA LYS A 321 12.83 -17.62 12.98
C LYS A 321 13.01 -16.14 12.59
N VAL A 322 14.13 -15.51 12.97
CA VAL A 322 14.38 -14.07 12.77
C VAL A 322 15.69 -13.76 12.04
N LEU A 323 16.51 -14.74 11.75
CA LEU A 323 17.77 -14.60 10.99
C LEU A 323 17.78 -15.60 9.85
N LYS A 324 18.20 -15.20 8.67
CA LYS A 324 18.36 -16.08 7.49
C LYS A 324 19.57 -15.68 6.67
N TRP A 325 20.32 -16.69 6.23
CA TRP A 325 21.34 -16.56 5.21
C TRP A 325 20.69 -16.75 3.84
N ILE A 326 20.93 -15.82 2.92
CA ILE A 326 20.45 -15.91 1.54
C ILE A 326 21.60 -15.67 0.59
N HIS A 327 21.63 -16.41 -0.52
CA HIS A 327 22.55 -16.10 -1.60
C HIS A 327 21.96 -14.98 -2.48
N PRO A 328 22.72 -13.88 -2.80
CA PRO A 328 22.19 -12.76 -3.59
C PRO A 328 21.62 -13.15 -4.97
N LYS A 329 22.06 -14.30 -5.54
CA LYS A 329 21.55 -14.83 -6.81
C LYS A 329 20.18 -15.49 -6.69
N THR A 330 19.78 -15.91 -5.50
CA THR A 330 18.47 -16.51 -5.28
C THR A 330 17.42 -15.41 -5.15
N ASN A 331 16.21 -15.69 -5.64
CA ASN A 331 15.06 -14.84 -5.39
C ASN A 331 14.28 -15.42 -4.21
N PRO A 332 14.61 -15.04 -2.97
CA PRO A 332 13.96 -15.62 -1.80
C PRO A 332 12.48 -15.23 -1.80
N SER A 333 11.60 -16.17 -1.45
CA SER A 333 10.16 -15.91 -1.23
C SER A 333 9.93 -15.13 0.07
N LEU A 334 10.67 -14.04 0.26
CA LEU A 334 10.65 -13.18 1.44
C LEU A 334 10.13 -11.79 1.10
N GLY A 335 9.42 -11.18 2.05
CA GLY A 335 9.06 -9.78 1.96
C GLY A 335 10.26 -8.88 2.22
N LEU A 336 10.68 -8.10 1.23
CA LEU A 336 11.84 -7.21 1.30
C LEU A 336 11.42 -5.75 1.11
N PRO A 337 12.00 -4.79 1.85
CA PRO A 337 11.89 -3.37 1.51
C PRO A 337 12.58 -3.06 0.18
N ALA A 338 12.07 -2.08 -0.56
CA ALA A 338 12.66 -1.70 -1.85
C ALA A 338 14.17 -1.39 -1.79
N PRO A 339 14.71 -0.66 -0.79
CA PRO A 339 16.15 -0.46 -0.69
C PRO A 339 16.95 -1.74 -0.52
N VAL A 340 16.44 -2.71 0.27
CA VAL A 340 17.12 -4.00 0.49
C VAL A 340 17.14 -4.80 -0.81
N LEU A 341 15.99 -4.87 -1.50
CA LEU A 341 15.89 -5.57 -2.79
C LEU A 341 16.85 -4.99 -3.83
N SER A 342 16.91 -3.64 -3.95
CA SER A 342 17.84 -2.96 -4.87
C SER A 342 19.29 -3.31 -4.56
N MET A 343 19.69 -3.22 -3.28
CA MET A 343 21.07 -3.56 -2.89
C MET A 343 21.44 -5.02 -3.14
N LEU A 344 20.52 -5.97 -2.94
CA LEU A 344 20.76 -7.39 -3.27
C LEU A 344 20.96 -7.60 -4.77
N ILE A 345 20.20 -6.90 -5.61
CA ILE A 345 20.36 -6.93 -7.07
C ILE A 345 21.73 -6.35 -7.47
N ASP A 346 22.14 -5.22 -6.88
CA ASP A 346 23.42 -4.58 -7.16
C ASP A 346 24.61 -5.47 -6.77
N LEU A 347 24.54 -6.12 -5.59
CA LEU A 347 25.53 -7.10 -5.14
C LEU A 347 25.64 -8.29 -6.09
N ASN A 348 24.52 -8.78 -6.63
CA ASN A 348 24.54 -9.86 -7.61
C ASN A 348 25.19 -9.44 -8.93
N ASN A 349 24.91 -8.21 -9.40
CA ASN A 349 25.49 -7.67 -10.65
C ASN A 349 27.00 -7.42 -10.51
N THR A 350 27.44 -6.88 -9.37
CA THR A 350 28.88 -6.65 -9.12
C THR A 350 29.65 -7.97 -9.08
N LYS A 351 29.10 -9.03 -8.48
CA LYS A 351 29.74 -10.37 -8.48
C LYS A 351 29.79 -11.01 -9.87
N ARG A 352 28.86 -10.69 -10.78
CA ARG A 352 28.89 -11.15 -12.17
C ARG A 352 29.99 -10.44 -12.99
N ALA A 353 30.20 -9.15 -12.77
CA ALA A 353 31.24 -8.40 -13.47
C ALA A 353 32.65 -8.94 -13.12
N VAL A 354 32.89 -9.27 -11.84
CA VAL A 354 34.19 -9.83 -11.38
C VAL A 354 34.43 -11.28 -11.82
N LEU A 355 33.38 -12.04 -12.21
CA LEU A 355 33.51 -13.41 -12.70
C LEU A 355 33.71 -13.50 -14.22
N ASN A 356 33.52 -12.39 -14.93
CA ASN A 356 33.67 -12.30 -16.39
C ASN A 356 34.95 -11.54 -16.80
N GLU A 357 35.76 -11.14 -15.84
CA GLU A 357 37.17 -10.68 -16.01
C GLU A 357 38.12 -11.85 -15.64
#